data_d1268315756be42f2c99d45f2524304a
#
_entry.id   d1268315756be42f2c99d45f2524304a
#
_cell.length_a   1.000
_cell.length_b   1.000
_cell.length_c   1.000
_cell.angle_alpha   90.00
_cell.angle_beta   90.00
_cell.angle_gamma   90.00
#
_symmetry.space_group_name_H-M   'P 1'
#
loop_
_entity.id
_entity.type
_entity.pdbx_description
1 polymer ?
#
loop_
_entity_poly.entity_id
_entity_poly.type
_entity_poly.pdbx_seq_one_letter_code
_entity_poly.pdbx_strand_id
1 'polypeptide(L)'
;IEPNIHAGAKYLRAMMERYFSGAQLDGLNRQLFAFASYNAGPARIAKLRKEAEAQGLDPNVWFDNVEIVASKRIGQETVRYVSNIFKYYVAYKLVVDAQAERERALQGLGNR
;
A
#
# COMPACT_ATOMS: atom_id res chain seq x y z
N ILE A 1 -17.58 -12.62 -7.54
CA ILE A 1 -16.19 -12.30 -7.18
C ILE A 1 -15.77 -10.96 -7.78
N GLU A 2 -16.01 -10.74 -9.08
CA GLU A 2 -15.66 -9.48 -9.73
C GLU A 2 -16.28 -8.25 -9.08
N PRO A 3 -17.58 -8.24 -8.72
CA PRO A 3 -18.15 -7.07 -8.05
C PRO A 3 -17.48 -6.76 -6.73
N ASN A 4 -17.05 -7.78 -6.00
CA ASN A 4 -16.37 -7.59 -4.71
C ASN A 4 -14.98 -7.00 -4.88
N ILE A 5 -14.25 -7.44 -5.89
CA ILE A 5 -12.93 -6.89 -6.20
C ILE A 5 -13.05 -5.44 -6.63
N HIS A 6 -14.03 -5.14 -7.48
CA HIS A 6 -14.26 -3.78 -7.96
C HIS A 6 -14.69 -2.84 -6.81
N ALA A 7 -15.57 -3.31 -5.94
CA ALA A 7 -15.99 -2.54 -4.77
C ALA A 7 -14.83 -2.31 -3.81
N GLY A 8 -13.95 -3.31 -3.62
CA GLY A 8 -12.77 -3.18 -2.80
C GLY A 8 -11.79 -2.16 -3.36
N ALA A 9 -11.59 -2.14 -4.68
CA ALA A 9 -10.72 -1.17 -5.34
C ALA A 9 -11.26 0.26 -5.20
N LYS A 10 -12.56 0.45 -5.35
CA LYS A 10 -13.20 1.74 -5.12
C LYS A 10 -13.05 2.21 -3.69
N TYR A 11 -13.25 1.30 -2.74
CA TYR A 11 -13.12 1.60 -1.31
C TYR A 11 -11.69 2.04 -0.99
N LEU A 12 -10.69 1.33 -1.48
CA LEU A 12 -9.29 1.69 -1.27
C LEU A 12 -8.98 3.08 -1.84
N ARG A 13 -9.45 3.35 -3.05
CA ARG A 13 -9.23 4.65 -3.68
C ARG A 13 -9.87 5.78 -2.88
N ALA A 14 -11.12 5.60 -2.46
CA ALA A 14 -11.82 6.58 -1.64
C ALA A 14 -11.11 6.82 -0.31
N MET A 15 -10.61 5.74 0.30
CA MET A 15 -9.86 5.81 1.55
C MET A 15 -8.53 6.55 1.35
N MET A 16 -7.82 6.27 0.27
CA MET A 16 -6.57 6.97 -0.05
C MET A 16 -6.79 8.46 -0.20
N GLU A 17 -7.85 8.85 -0.91
CA GLU A 17 -8.18 10.26 -1.12
C GLU A 17 -8.59 10.95 0.19
N ARG A 18 -9.39 10.27 1.00
CA ARG A 18 -9.94 10.86 2.22
C ARG A 18 -8.91 10.98 3.35
N TYR A 19 -8.12 9.94 3.57
CA TYR A 19 -7.27 9.85 4.76
C TYR A 19 -5.78 10.00 4.46
N PHE A 20 -5.36 9.75 3.22
CA PHE A 20 -3.94 9.65 2.90
C PHE A 20 -3.54 10.49 1.69
N SER A 21 -4.26 11.59 1.44
CA SER A 21 -3.97 12.48 0.31
C SER A 21 -2.89 13.51 0.59
N GLY A 22 -2.35 13.54 1.80
CA GLY A 22 -1.35 14.52 2.19
C GLY A 22 -0.06 14.43 1.37
N ALA A 23 0.57 15.56 1.13
CA ALA A 23 1.80 15.64 0.34
C ALA A 23 3.00 14.95 1.00
N GLN A 24 2.92 14.67 2.31
CA GLN A 24 3.98 14.03 3.06
C GLN A 24 4.04 12.51 2.86
N LEU A 25 3.01 11.93 2.26
CA LEU A 25 2.97 10.50 1.98
C LEU A 25 3.39 10.26 0.53
N ASP A 26 4.44 9.47 0.33
CA ASP A 26 4.79 9.04 -1.01
C ASP A 26 3.77 8.00 -1.53
N GLY A 27 3.84 7.67 -2.82
CA GLY A 27 2.87 6.78 -3.45
C GLY A 27 2.85 5.39 -2.83
N LEU A 28 4.02 4.85 -2.49
CA LEU A 28 4.11 3.53 -1.88
C LEU A 28 3.46 3.51 -0.50
N ASN A 29 3.86 4.42 0.38
CA ASN A 29 3.33 4.44 1.74
C ASN A 29 1.85 4.74 1.77
N ARG A 30 1.36 5.59 0.88
CA ARG A 30 -0.07 5.83 0.75
C ARG A 30 -0.83 4.54 0.49
N GLN A 31 -0.32 3.71 -0.42
CA GLN A 31 -0.92 2.41 -0.72
C GLN A 31 -0.83 1.46 0.48
N LEU A 32 0.32 1.40 1.15
CA LEU A 32 0.48 0.52 2.31
C LEU A 32 -0.47 0.90 3.43
N PHE A 33 -0.63 2.19 3.72
CA PHE A 33 -1.59 2.66 4.72
C PHE A 33 -3.03 2.37 4.30
N ALA A 34 -3.35 2.46 3.02
CA ALA A 34 -4.67 2.10 2.53
C ALA A 34 -4.95 0.62 2.74
N PHE A 35 -3.99 -0.26 2.45
CA PHE A 35 -4.13 -1.69 2.69
C PHE A 35 -4.30 -2.00 4.18
N ALA A 36 -3.47 -1.38 5.02
CA ALA A 36 -3.58 -1.56 6.47
C ALA A 36 -4.96 -1.11 6.97
N SER A 37 -5.44 0.01 6.47
CA SER A 37 -6.73 0.57 6.84
C SER A 37 -7.90 -0.27 6.35
N TYR A 38 -7.76 -0.90 5.19
CA TYR A 38 -8.76 -1.84 4.68
C TYR A 38 -8.91 -3.04 5.61
N ASN A 39 -7.81 -3.52 6.15
CA ASN A 39 -7.81 -4.67 7.07
C ASN A 39 -8.23 -4.29 8.50
N ALA A 40 -7.69 -3.20 9.03
CA ALA A 40 -7.83 -2.86 10.46
C ALA A 40 -8.75 -1.67 10.73
N GLY A 41 -9.11 -0.91 9.72
CA GLY A 41 -9.92 0.30 9.85
C GLY A 41 -9.08 1.57 9.82
N PRO A 42 -9.55 2.61 9.12
CA PRO A 42 -8.77 3.84 8.94
C PRO A 42 -8.54 4.63 10.24
N ALA A 43 -9.53 4.63 11.14
CA ALA A 43 -9.40 5.35 12.42
C ALA A 43 -8.31 4.72 13.28
N ARG A 44 -8.24 3.39 13.29
CA ARG A 44 -7.23 2.66 14.04
C ARG A 44 -5.83 2.94 13.49
N ILE A 45 -5.68 2.93 12.18
CA ILE A 45 -4.39 3.22 11.54
C ILE A 45 -3.98 4.67 11.78
N ALA A 46 -4.91 5.61 11.74
CA ALA A 46 -4.61 7.01 12.07
C ALA A 46 -4.06 7.16 13.49
N LYS A 47 -4.63 6.43 14.44
CA LYS A 47 -4.13 6.39 15.82
C LYS A 47 -2.72 5.83 15.91
N LEU A 48 -2.46 4.74 15.19
CA LEU A 48 -1.14 4.12 15.18
C LEU A 48 -0.08 5.05 14.58
N ARG A 49 -0.44 5.84 13.58
CA ARG A 49 0.47 6.83 13.01
C ARG A 49 0.85 7.89 14.03
N LYS A 50 -0.12 8.40 14.78
CA LYS A 50 0.13 9.38 15.84
C LYS A 50 1.02 8.81 16.94
N GLU A 51 0.77 7.55 17.33
CA GLU A 51 1.57 6.89 18.33
C GLU A 51 3.01 6.67 17.84
N ALA A 52 3.18 6.31 16.58
CA ALA A 52 4.50 6.16 15.98
C ALA A 52 5.29 7.48 16.08
N GLU A 53 4.64 8.59 15.73
CA GLU A 53 5.25 9.91 15.83
C GLU A 53 5.67 10.23 17.26
N ALA A 54 4.81 9.93 18.23
CA ALA A 54 5.11 10.14 19.65
C ALA A 54 6.30 9.31 20.13
N GLN A 55 6.54 8.16 19.50
CA GLN A 55 7.67 7.28 19.83
C GLN A 55 8.94 7.60 19.07
N GLY A 56 8.95 8.64 18.25
CA GLY A 56 10.12 9.02 17.45
C GLY A 56 10.25 8.26 16.14
N LEU A 57 9.22 7.52 15.74
CA LEU A 57 9.16 6.85 14.44
C LEU A 57 8.53 7.76 13.40
N ASP A 58 8.72 7.44 12.11
CA ASP A 58 8.14 8.23 11.04
C ASP A 58 6.67 7.85 10.84
N PRO A 59 5.72 8.78 11.11
CA PRO A 59 4.29 8.47 10.94
C PRO A 59 3.86 8.33 9.49
N ASN A 60 4.71 8.71 8.54
CA ASN A 60 4.41 8.67 7.11
C ASN A 60 5.01 7.45 6.41
N VAL A 61 5.69 6.57 7.15
CA VAL A 61 6.32 5.36 6.62
C VAL A 61 5.76 4.16 7.36
N TRP A 62 5.30 3.16 6.60
CA TRP A 62 4.76 1.94 7.20
C TRP A 62 5.87 1.00 7.68
N PHE A 63 6.77 0.58 6.76
CA PHE A 63 7.79 -0.42 7.10
C PHE A 63 8.76 0.11 8.15
N ASP A 64 8.98 -0.69 9.19
CA ASP A 64 9.89 -0.39 10.30
C ASP A 64 9.53 0.86 11.09
N ASN A 65 8.38 1.46 10.84
CA ASN A 65 7.89 2.63 11.56
C ASN A 65 6.49 2.34 12.13
N VAL A 66 5.43 2.70 11.42
CA VAL A 66 4.06 2.44 11.91
C VAL A 66 3.82 0.94 12.07
N GLU A 67 4.43 0.13 11.24
CA GLU A 67 4.37 -1.34 11.33
C GLU A 67 4.75 -1.85 12.73
N ILE A 68 5.78 -1.26 13.34
CA ILE A 68 6.25 -1.67 14.68
C ILE A 68 5.14 -1.42 15.71
N VAL A 69 4.52 -0.25 15.66
CA VAL A 69 3.43 0.10 16.57
C VAL A 69 2.22 -0.80 16.33
N ALA A 70 1.89 -1.05 15.06
CA ALA A 70 0.78 -1.94 14.70
C ALA A 70 1.00 -3.34 15.25
N SER A 71 2.21 -3.87 15.12
CA SER A 71 2.55 -5.19 15.64
C SER A 71 2.31 -5.30 17.14
N LYS A 72 2.65 -4.24 17.90
CA LYS A 72 2.48 -4.22 19.35
C LYS A 72 1.03 -4.01 19.79
N ARG A 73 0.28 -3.17 19.07
CA ARG A 73 -1.05 -2.72 19.51
C ARG A 73 -2.18 -3.57 18.98
N ILE A 74 -2.11 -4.00 17.71
CA ILE A 74 -3.20 -4.73 17.07
C ILE A 74 -2.80 -6.12 16.61
N GLY A 75 -1.55 -6.53 16.84
CA GLY A 75 -1.08 -7.88 16.55
C GLY A 75 -0.57 -8.04 15.13
N GLN A 76 -0.31 -9.28 14.76
CA GLN A 76 0.40 -9.64 13.53
C GLN A 76 -0.49 -9.74 12.29
N GLU A 77 -1.81 -9.82 12.47
CA GLU A 77 -2.71 -10.04 11.34
C GLU A 77 -2.59 -8.94 10.28
N THR A 78 -2.70 -7.69 10.72
CA THR A 78 -2.61 -6.55 9.79
C THR A 78 -1.22 -6.42 9.20
N VAL A 79 -0.18 -6.65 10.01
CA VAL A 79 1.21 -6.61 9.55
C VAL A 79 1.44 -7.65 8.45
N ARG A 80 0.97 -8.88 8.65
CA ARG A 80 1.08 -9.95 7.64
C ARG A 80 0.27 -9.63 6.39
N TYR A 81 -0.93 -9.08 6.59
CA TYR A 81 -1.81 -8.71 5.48
C TYR A 81 -1.11 -7.72 4.57
N VAL A 82 -0.57 -6.64 5.12
CA VAL A 82 0.14 -5.61 4.34
C VAL A 82 1.37 -6.20 3.66
N SER A 83 2.14 -6.99 4.39
CA SER A 83 3.34 -7.64 3.84
C SER A 83 3.02 -8.56 2.68
N ASN A 84 1.96 -9.37 2.79
CA ASN A 84 1.55 -10.29 1.75
C ASN A 84 1.05 -9.56 0.52
N ILE A 85 0.23 -8.53 0.71
CA ILE A 85 -0.27 -7.73 -0.42
C ILE A 85 0.88 -7.03 -1.12
N PHE A 86 1.84 -6.50 -0.36
CA PHE A 86 3.01 -5.87 -0.93
C PHE A 86 3.82 -6.83 -1.80
N LYS A 87 3.98 -8.07 -1.36
CA LYS A 87 4.68 -9.09 -2.15
C LYS A 87 3.97 -9.35 -3.49
N TYR A 88 2.65 -9.47 -3.47
CA TYR A 88 1.87 -9.66 -4.70
C TYR A 88 1.96 -8.43 -5.60
N TYR A 89 1.90 -7.25 -5.04
CA TYR A 89 2.04 -6.01 -5.79
C TYR A 89 3.38 -5.92 -6.50
N VAL A 90 4.47 -6.24 -5.79
CA VAL A 90 5.82 -6.22 -6.36
C VAL A 90 5.94 -7.24 -7.49
N ALA A 91 5.44 -8.46 -7.27
CA ALA A 91 5.49 -9.51 -8.30
C ALA A 91 4.69 -9.09 -9.54
N TYR A 92 3.50 -8.55 -9.34
CA TYR A 92 2.65 -8.06 -10.44
C TYR A 92 3.36 -6.96 -11.23
N LYS A 93 3.94 -5.99 -10.53
CA LYS A 93 4.63 -4.87 -11.15
C LYS A 93 5.82 -5.32 -11.98
N LEU A 94 6.59 -6.28 -11.48
CA LEU A 94 7.72 -6.84 -12.22
C LEU A 94 7.27 -7.48 -13.54
N VAL A 95 6.16 -8.22 -13.53
CA VAL A 95 5.61 -8.83 -14.73
C VAL A 95 5.14 -7.78 -15.73
N VAL A 96 4.42 -6.77 -15.26
CA VAL A 96 3.92 -5.69 -16.10
C VAL A 96 5.07 -4.90 -16.73
N ASP A 97 6.08 -4.56 -15.94
CA ASP A 97 7.23 -3.82 -16.45
C ASP A 97 8.02 -4.64 -17.48
N ALA A 98 8.18 -5.94 -17.25
CA ALA A 98 8.84 -6.82 -18.21
C ALA A 98 8.07 -6.92 -19.52
N GLN A 99 6.74 -7.01 -19.46
CA GLN A 99 5.90 -7.01 -20.65
C GLN A 99 5.99 -5.70 -21.42
N ALA A 100 5.99 -4.58 -20.74
CA ALA A 100 6.12 -3.27 -21.34
C ALA A 100 7.46 -3.11 -22.07
N GLU A 101 8.54 -3.59 -21.45
CA GLU A 101 9.86 -3.57 -22.08
C GLU A 101 9.91 -4.44 -23.32
N ARG A 102 9.31 -5.63 -23.26
CA ARG A 102 9.24 -6.53 -24.40
C ARG A 102 8.48 -5.90 -25.56
N GLU A 103 7.35 -5.26 -25.28
CA GLU A 103 6.55 -4.59 -26.30
C GLU A 103 7.32 -3.44 -26.95
N ARG A 104 8.02 -2.64 -26.15
CA ARG A 104 8.86 -1.56 -26.67
C ARG A 104 9.97 -2.09 -27.56
N ALA A 105 10.62 -3.18 -27.16
CA ALA A 105 11.68 -3.81 -27.98
C ALA A 105 11.12 -4.32 -29.30
N LEU A 106 9.95 -4.96 -29.28
CA LEU A 106 9.30 -5.46 -30.49
C LEU A 106 8.89 -4.33 -31.42
N GLN A 107 8.36 -3.24 -30.88
CA GLN A 107 8.02 -2.07 -31.68
C GLN A 107 9.26 -1.44 -32.32
N GLY A 108 10.36 -1.35 -31.58
CA GLY A 108 11.61 -0.85 -32.11
C GLY A 108 12.15 -1.68 -33.28
N LEU A 109 12.00 -3.01 -33.19
CA LEU A 109 12.38 -3.91 -34.28
C LEU A 109 11.44 -3.79 -35.47
N GLY A 110 10.15 -3.59 -35.23
CA GLY A 110 9.16 -3.46 -36.29
C GLY A 110 9.29 -2.18 -37.10
N ASN A 111 9.93 -1.16 -36.55
CA ASN A 111 10.11 0.14 -37.18
C ASN A 111 11.40 0.28 -37.98
N ARG A 112 12.18 -0.79 -38.08
CA ARG A 112 13.43 -0.78 -38.86
C ARG A 112 13.24 -1.26 -40.30
#